data_320fc4670b59cf47815328536a0e2653
#
_entry.id   320fc4670b59cf47815328536a0e2653
#
_cell.length_a   1.000
_cell.length_b   1.000
_cell.length_c   1.000
_cell.angle_alpha   90.00
_cell.angle_beta   90.00
_cell.angle_gamma   90.00
#
_symmetry.space_group_name_H-M   'P 1'
#
loop_
_entity.id
_entity.type
_entity.pdbx_description
1 polymer ?
#
loop_
_entity_poly.entity_id
_entity_poly.type
_entity_poly.pdbx_seq_one_letter_code
_entity_poly.pdbx_strand_id
1 'polypeptide(L)' 'MIVKAILSAKGGDVISIDPTATLDTAVKTLAEHKIGALLVLGPDRRVIGILSERDIVRELAERGAGVL' A
#
# COMPACT_ATOMS: atom_id res chain seq x y z
N MET A 1 -9.11 20.54 -2.09
CA MET A 1 -9.59 19.26 -1.54
C MET A 1 -8.41 18.44 -1.06
N ILE A 2 -8.48 17.92 0.13
CA ILE A 2 -7.41 17.09 0.69
C ILE A 2 -7.65 15.62 0.39
N VAL A 3 -6.58 14.85 0.39
CA VAL A 3 -6.63 13.42 0.08
C VAL A 3 -7.62 12.68 0.98
N LYS A 4 -7.68 13.05 2.25
CA LYS A 4 -8.62 12.45 3.20
C LYS A 4 -10.07 12.60 2.76
N ALA A 5 -10.44 13.76 2.23
CA ALA A 5 -11.80 14.02 1.77
C ALA A 5 -12.13 13.17 0.55
N ILE A 6 -11.17 12.98 -0.35
CA ILE A 6 -11.35 12.14 -1.54
C ILE A 6 -11.58 10.69 -1.14
N LEU A 7 -10.75 10.20 -0.23
CA LEU A 7 -10.85 8.82 0.25
C LEU A 7 -12.18 8.56 0.95
N SER A 8 -12.62 9.51 1.77
CA SER A 8 -13.92 9.39 2.45
C SER A 8 -15.08 9.41 1.46
N ALA A 9 -14.99 10.25 0.43
CA ALA A 9 -16.06 10.37 -0.56
C ALA A 9 -16.26 9.09 -1.37
N LYS A 10 -15.24 8.25 -1.47
CA LYS A 10 -15.35 6.98 -2.17
C LYS A 10 -15.99 5.89 -1.31
N GLY A 11 -16.31 6.21 -0.07
CA GLY A 11 -17.04 5.31 0.82
C GLY A 11 -16.27 4.07 1.24
N GLY A 12 -15.01 3.96 0.90
CA GLY A 12 -14.20 2.82 1.26
C GLY A 12 -13.34 3.09 2.47
N ASP A 13 -12.99 2.04 3.18
CA ASP A 13 -12.01 2.13 4.23
C ASP A 13 -10.65 2.42 3.61
N VAL A 14 -9.87 3.23 4.30
CA VAL A 14 -8.49 3.47 3.88
C VAL A 14 -7.66 2.28 4.33
N ILE A 15 -7.17 1.52 3.36
CA ILE A 15 -6.31 0.39 3.64
C ILE A 15 -4.87 0.88 3.68
N SER A 16 -4.22 0.61 4.80
CA SER A 16 -2.86 1.07 5.03
C SER A 16 -1.97 -0.05 5.53
N ILE A 17 -0.67 0.19 5.47
CA ILE A 17 0.33 -0.78 5.89
C ILE A 17 1.46 -0.02 6.60
N ASP A 18 2.10 -0.71 7.53
CA ASP A 18 3.25 -0.17 8.23
C ASP A 18 4.49 -0.26 7.33
N PRO A 19 5.38 0.74 7.35
CA PRO A 19 6.58 0.70 6.50
C PRO A 19 7.52 -0.46 6.80
N THR A 20 7.40 -1.09 7.98
CA THR A 20 8.22 -2.25 8.33
C THR A 20 7.61 -3.57 7.89
N ALA A 21 6.40 -3.55 7.35
CA ALA A 21 5.76 -4.77 6.84
C ALA A 21 6.50 -5.29 5.61
N THR A 22 6.42 -6.60 5.38
CA THR A 22 7.06 -7.20 4.22
C THR A 22 6.25 -6.95 2.95
N LEU A 23 6.89 -7.06 1.81
CA LEU A 23 6.18 -6.99 0.52
C LEU A 23 5.19 -8.15 0.38
N ASP A 24 5.51 -9.31 0.97
CA ASP A 24 4.58 -10.44 0.98
C ASP A 24 3.26 -10.06 1.65
N THR A 25 3.33 -9.40 2.81
CA THR A 25 2.15 -8.91 3.50
C THR A 25 1.40 -7.90 2.66
N ALA A 26 2.13 -6.99 2.00
CA ALA A 26 1.51 -5.98 1.13
C ALA A 26 0.75 -6.62 -0.03
N VAL A 27 1.36 -7.61 -0.67
CA VAL A 27 0.73 -8.32 -1.79
C VAL A 27 -0.57 -8.99 -1.34
N LYS A 28 -0.53 -9.66 -0.20
CA LYS A 28 -1.72 -10.32 0.35
C LYS A 28 -2.83 -9.34 0.67
N THR A 29 -2.46 -8.19 1.25
CA THR A 29 -3.41 -7.15 1.60
C THR A 29 -4.09 -6.58 0.34
N LEU A 30 -3.30 -6.29 -0.69
CA LEU A 30 -3.82 -5.79 -1.96
C LEU A 30 -4.81 -6.79 -2.56
N ALA A 31 -4.46 -8.07 -2.56
CA ALA A 31 -5.29 -9.12 -3.13
C ALA A 31 -6.59 -9.31 -2.34
N GLU A 32 -6.51 -9.34 -1.02
CA GLU A 32 -7.68 -9.51 -0.16
C GLU A 32 -8.71 -8.39 -0.35
N HIS A 33 -8.24 -7.16 -0.49
CA HIS A 33 -9.11 -6.00 -0.63
C HIS A 33 -9.39 -5.64 -2.09
N LYS A 34 -8.79 -6.35 -3.04
CA LYS A 34 -8.96 -6.12 -4.48
C LYS A 34 -8.68 -4.66 -4.86
N ILE A 35 -7.58 -4.15 -4.35
CA ILE A 35 -7.14 -2.77 -4.58
C ILE A 35 -5.77 -2.76 -5.22
N GLY A 36 -5.41 -1.63 -5.83
CA GLY A 36 -4.14 -1.49 -6.54
C GLY A 36 -3.07 -0.73 -5.79
N ALA A 37 -3.40 -0.18 -4.62
CA ALA A 37 -2.43 0.59 -3.85
C ALA A 37 -2.80 0.63 -2.38
N LEU A 38 -1.77 0.83 -1.55
CA LEU A 38 -1.89 0.93 -0.10
C LEU A 38 -1.26 2.24 0.36
N LEU A 39 -1.84 2.87 1.36
CA LEU A 39 -1.16 3.96 2.05
C LEU A 39 -0.13 3.37 2.99
N VAL A 40 1.04 4.00 3.06
CA VAL A 40 2.07 3.62 4.01
C VAL A 40 2.03 4.63 5.13
N LEU A 41 1.73 4.16 6.34
CA LEU A 41 1.63 5.03 7.51
C LEU A 41 2.86 4.88 8.39
N GLY A 42 3.47 6.02 8.70
CA GLY A 42 4.56 6.09 9.65
C GLY A 42 4.03 6.36 11.06
N PRO A 43 4.92 6.85 11.96
CA PRO A 43 4.52 7.20 13.33
C PRO A 43 3.35 8.16 13.35
N ASP A 44 2.51 8.05 14.38
CA ASP A 44 1.35 8.92 14.58
C ASP A 44 0.33 8.83 13.43
N ARG A 45 0.33 7.70 12.72
CA ARG A 45 -0.59 7.45 11.62
C ARG A 45 -0.45 8.48 10.49
N ARG A 46 0.73 9.04 10.34
CA ARG A 46 1.01 9.99 9.27
C ARG A 46 1.27 9.24 7.97
N VAL A 47 0.65 9.66 6.90
CA VAL A 47 0.91 9.07 5.58
C VAL A 47 2.30 9.50 5.14
N ILE A 48 3.18 8.52 4.91
CA ILE A 48 4.55 8.79 4.45
C ILE A 48 4.78 8.33 3.03
N GLY A 49 3.81 7.65 2.43
CA GLY A 49 3.93 7.24 1.04
C GLY A 49 2.75 6.40 0.59
N ILE A 50 2.81 6.00 -0.67
CA ILE A 50 1.83 5.12 -1.29
C ILE A 50 2.61 4.00 -1.97
N LEU A 51 2.20 2.76 -1.72
CA LEU A 51 2.79 1.59 -2.36
C LEU A 51 1.77 1.03 -3.34
N SER A 52 2.12 0.99 -4.62
CA SER A 52 1.23 0.45 -5.66
C SER A 52 1.67 -0.95 -6.07
N GLU A 53 0.74 -1.70 -6.67
CA GLU A 53 1.08 -3.00 -7.23
C GLU A 53 2.15 -2.88 -8.31
N ARG A 54 2.21 -1.77 -9.03
CA ARG A 54 3.25 -1.50 -10.02
C ARG A 54 4.62 -1.44 -9.37
N ASP A 55 4.72 -0.80 -8.20
CA ASP A 55 5.98 -0.72 -7.46
C ASP A 55 6.48 -2.11 -7.08
N ILE A 56 5.55 -2.97 -6.66
CA ILE A 56 5.89 -4.33 -6.26
C ILE A 56 6.36 -5.14 -7.47
N VAL A 57 5.66 -5.02 -8.59
CA VAL A 57 6.04 -5.72 -9.82
C VAL A 57 7.43 -5.29 -10.26
N ARG A 58 7.72 -3.99 -10.17
CA ARG A 58 9.04 -3.46 -10.52
C ARG A 58 10.14 -4.06 -9.66
N GLU A 59 9.92 -4.12 -8.34
CA GLU A 59 10.90 -4.72 -7.43
C GLU A 59 11.11 -6.21 -7.72
N LEU A 60 10.03 -6.94 -8.00
CA LEU A 60 10.13 -8.34 -8.38
C LEU A 60 10.95 -8.53 -9.66
N ALA A 61 10.73 -7.66 -10.63
CA ALA A 61 11.46 -7.73 -11.91
C ALA A 61 12.94 -7.44 -11.73
N GLU A 62 13.29 -6.51 -10.85
CA GLU A 62 14.68 -6.11 -10.62
C GLU A 62 15.44 -7.03 -9.67
N ARG A 63 14.77 -7.51 -8.63
CA ARG A 63 15.42 -8.22 -7.53
C ARG A 63 14.98 -9.68 -7.36
N GLY A 64 13.97 -10.11 -8.09
CA GLY A 64 13.46 -11.46 -7.98
C GLY A 64 12.56 -11.67 -6.78
N ALA A 65 12.00 -12.86 -6.67
CA ALA A 65 11.03 -13.19 -5.63
C ALA A 65 11.57 -13.13 -4.20
N GLY A 66 12.88 -13.08 -4.05
CA GLY A 66 13.50 -12.98 -2.73
C GLY A 66 13.15 -11.71 -1.96
N VAL A 67 12.61 -10.68 -2.65
CA VAL A 67 12.22 -9.43 -1.98
C VAL A 67 10.94 -9.59 -1.16
N LEU A 68 10.17 -10.63 -1.41
CA LEU A 68 8.98 -10.90 -0.63
C LEU A 68 9.36 -11.48 0.72
#